data_bd102e63a9feb7ce7351c5d81accfe4b
#
_entry.id   bd102e63a9feb7ce7351c5d81accfe4b
#
_cell.length_a   1.000
_cell.length_b   1.000
_cell.length_c   1.000
_cell.angle_alpha   90.00
_cell.angle_beta   90.00
_cell.angle_gamma   90.00
#
_symmetry.space_group_name_H-M   'P 1'
#
loop_
_entity.id
_entity.type
_entity.pdbx_description
1 polymer ?
#
loop_
_entity_poly.entity_id
_entity_poly.type
_entity_poly.pdbx_seq_one_letter_code
_entity_poly.pdbx_strand_id
1 'polypeptide(L)'
;IKVIVLDTRYFRTPLQPSSDPEKRYSPNRSKKGTILGEKQWKWFEEQLEEAADFTVIMSSIQLLSAEHGFETWGNLPNEVKRFEKLVKKAKSKAVLVLSGDRHISEFSKKKIEGLDYPLIDFTSSGLTHSYTAYDGEPNQYRVGQVVSERSYGVVEIDLKNSSIQLKIIGLGGEVLQELHQAY
;
A
#
# COMPACT_ATOMS: atom_id res chain seq x y z
N ILE A 1 18.13 6.52 0.80
CA ILE A 1 16.79 5.93 0.95
C ILE A 1 16.22 6.37 2.28
N LYS A 2 14.97 6.83 2.29
CA LYS A 2 14.19 7.15 3.49
C LYS A 2 13.15 6.05 3.71
N VAL A 3 12.94 5.65 4.97
CA VAL A 3 11.86 4.73 5.35
C VAL A 3 10.96 5.44 6.35
N ILE A 4 9.66 5.49 6.06
CA ILE A 4 8.63 6.10 6.90
C ILE A 4 7.67 4.99 7.33
N VAL A 5 7.53 4.75 8.64
CA VAL A 5 6.62 3.75 9.19
C VAL A 5 5.39 4.47 9.78
N LEU A 6 4.22 4.20 9.23
CA LEU A 6 2.96 4.81 9.65
C LEU A 6 2.24 3.93 10.68
N ASP A 7 1.79 4.53 11.77
CA ASP A 7 0.82 3.91 12.65
C ASP A 7 -0.59 4.12 12.09
N THR A 8 -1.13 3.08 11.46
CA THR A 8 -2.47 3.08 10.86
C THR A 8 -3.55 2.52 11.79
N ARG A 9 -3.22 2.30 13.08
CA ARG A 9 -4.10 1.65 14.06
C ARG A 9 -4.54 2.56 15.18
N TYR A 10 -3.63 3.24 15.86
CA TYR A 10 -3.88 3.93 17.11
C TYR A 10 -4.89 5.08 16.99
N PHE A 11 -4.77 5.91 15.94
CA PHE A 11 -5.61 7.10 15.73
C PHE A 11 -6.81 6.86 14.81
N ARG A 12 -6.92 5.66 14.27
CA ARG A 12 -7.91 5.36 13.25
C ARG A 12 -9.34 5.46 13.80
N THR A 13 -10.18 6.19 13.07
CA THR A 13 -11.63 6.20 13.28
C THR A 13 -12.19 4.77 13.16
N PRO A 14 -13.13 4.34 14.02
CA PRO A 14 -13.80 3.06 13.88
C PRO A 14 -14.36 2.84 12.47
N LEU A 15 -14.14 1.66 11.92
CA LEU A 15 -14.63 1.31 10.60
C LEU A 15 -16.14 1.15 10.60
N GLN A 16 -16.77 1.53 9.49
CA GLN A 16 -18.22 1.43 9.33
C GLN A 16 -18.58 0.01 8.87
N PRO A 17 -19.38 -0.76 9.67
CA PRO A 17 -19.88 -2.04 9.24
C PRO A 17 -20.66 -1.93 7.92
N SER A 18 -20.55 -2.96 7.07
CA SER A 18 -21.30 -3.00 5.83
C SER A 18 -22.71 -3.59 6.05
N SER A 19 -23.67 -3.10 5.26
CA SER A 19 -24.99 -3.76 5.11
C SER A 19 -24.97 -4.87 4.05
N ASP A 20 -23.90 -4.94 3.23
CA ASP A 20 -23.66 -5.99 2.26
C ASP A 20 -23.07 -7.22 3.00
N PRO A 21 -23.73 -8.39 2.97
CA PRO A 21 -23.26 -9.57 3.71
C PRO A 21 -21.91 -10.12 3.20
N GLU A 22 -21.53 -9.80 1.97
CA GLU A 22 -20.25 -10.21 1.39
C GLU A 22 -19.09 -9.30 1.81
N LYS A 23 -19.38 -8.15 2.46
CA LYS A 23 -18.38 -7.16 2.86
C LYS A 23 -18.43 -6.90 4.36
N ARG A 24 -17.29 -6.93 5.00
CA ARG A 24 -17.19 -6.61 6.41
C ARG A 24 -17.37 -5.11 6.69
N TYR A 25 -16.85 -4.27 5.80
CA TYR A 25 -16.85 -2.81 5.97
C TYR A 25 -17.32 -2.08 4.71
N SER A 26 -17.97 -0.93 4.94
CA SER A 26 -18.36 0.05 3.93
C SER A 26 -17.47 1.29 4.03
N PRO A 27 -17.22 1.99 2.90
CA PRO A 27 -16.46 3.24 2.92
C PRO A 27 -17.17 4.34 3.72
N ASN A 28 -16.48 4.90 4.71
CA ASN A 28 -16.91 6.09 5.44
C ASN A 28 -16.42 7.35 4.70
N ARG A 29 -17.32 8.09 4.08
CA ARG A 29 -17.03 9.31 3.31
C ARG A 29 -17.07 10.59 4.16
N SER A 30 -17.25 10.46 5.47
CA SER A 30 -17.21 11.61 6.39
C SER A 30 -15.84 12.28 6.36
N LYS A 31 -15.82 13.62 6.32
CA LYS A 31 -14.60 14.41 6.41
C LYS A 31 -13.93 14.35 7.80
N LYS A 32 -14.64 13.83 8.80
CA LYS A 32 -14.14 13.69 10.18
C LYS A 32 -13.39 12.37 10.40
N GLY A 33 -13.52 11.40 9.49
CA GLY A 33 -12.81 10.12 9.58
C GLY A 33 -11.32 10.30 9.30
N THR A 34 -10.47 9.61 10.06
CA THR A 34 -9.03 9.63 9.89
C THR A 34 -8.40 8.26 10.11
N ILE A 35 -7.27 7.99 9.45
CA ILE A 35 -6.41 6.82 9.68
C ILE A 35 -5.26 7.21 10.61
N LEU A 36 -4.58 8.32 10.31
CA LEU A 36 -3.35 8.70 11.00
C LEU A 36 -3.56 9.70 12.14
N GLY A 37 -4.72 10.39 12.20
CA GLY A 37 -4.92 11.53 13.08
C GLY A 37 -4.08 12.75 12.66
N GLU A 38 -4.54 13.96 13.01
CA GLU A 38 -3.91 15.19 12.52
C GLU A 38 -2.44 15.35 12.93
N LYS A 39 -2.06 14.87 14.12
CA LYS A 39 -0.68 14.96 14.60
C LYS A 39 0.27 14.14 13.71
N GLN A 40 -0.10 12.91 13.37
CA GLN A 40 0.72 12.07 12.52
C GLN A 40 0.67 12.54 11.05
N TRP A 41 -0.47 13.04 10.57
CA TRP A 41 -0.55 13.64 9.25
C TRP A 41 0.41 14.81 9.07
N LYS A 42 0.48 15.71 10.07
CA LYS A 42 1.42 16.85 10.04
C LYS A 42 2.86 16.36 10.02
N TRP A 43 3.22 15.43 10.90
CA TRP A 43 4.55 14.83 10.91
C TRP A 43 4.88 14.14 9.58
N PHE A 44 3.94 13.41 8.99
CA PHE A 44 4.13 12.72 7.71
C PHE A 44 4.39 13.72 6.56
N GLU A 45 3.65 14.83 6.52
CA GLU A 45 3.89 15.93 5.58
C GLU A 45 5.31 16.50 5.73
N GLU A 46 5.75 16.79 6.96
CA GLU A 46 7.10 17.26 7.26
C GLU A 46 8.16 16.26 6.78
N GLN A 47 7.94 14.95 6.97
CA GLN A 47 8.88 13.93 6.50
C GLN A 47 8.96 13.87 4.96
N LEU A 48 7.87 14.10 4.24
CA LEU A 48 7.87 14.11 2.78
C LEU A 48 8.48 15.39 2.18
N GLU A 49 8.57 16.47 2.95
CA GLU A 49 9.28 17.69 2.53
C GLU A 49 10.81 17.55 2.56
N GLU A 50 11.34 16.58 3.26
CA GLU A 50 12.78 16.29 3.26
C GLU A 50 13.16 15.52 1.98
N ALA A 51 14.17 16.01 1.27
CA ALA A 51 14.66 15.38 0.05
C ALA A 51 15.23 13.97 0.27
N ALA A 52 14.91 13.05 -0.63
CA ALA A 52 15.47 11.71 -0.67
C ALA A 52 15.53 11.20 -2.12
N ASP A 53 16.48 10.33 -2.43
CA ASP A 53 16.49 9.66 -3.74
C ASP A 53 15.34 8.66 -3.87
N PHE A 54 14.96 8.01 -2.77
CA PHE A 54 13.87 7.06 -2.75
C PHE A 54 13.22 7.01 -1.37
N THR A 55 11.89 6.99 -1.30
CA THR A 55 11.14 6.86 -0.04
C THR A 55 10.28 5.60 -0.04
N VAL A 56 10.43 4.79 0.99
CA VAL A 56 9.58 3.63 1.27
C VAL A 56 8.63 4.02 2.41
N ILE A 57 7.34 3.90 2.18
CA ILE A 57 6.30 4.12 3.20
C ILE A 57 5.73 2.76 3.60
N MET A 58 5.84 2.43 4.88
CA MET A 58 5.29 1.21 5.44
C MET A 58 3.92 1.48 6.06
N SER A 59 2.92 0.75 5.63
CA SER A 59 1.55 0.77 6.13
C SER A 59 1.15 -0.64 6.60
N SER A 60 0.48 -0.78 7.75
CA SER A 60 0.02 -2.10 8.18
C SER A 60 -1.13 -2.65 7.32
N ILE A 61 -1.84 -1.80 6.56
CA ILE A 61 -2.98 -2.15 5.72
C ILE A 61 -2.80 -1.62 4.30
N GLN A 62 -3.47 -2.23 3.33
CA GLN A 62 -3.40 -1.87 1.92
C GLN A 62 -3.89 -0.44 1.66
N LEU A 63 -3.15 0.30 0.81
CA LEU A 63 -3.50 1.65 0.38
C LEU A 63 -4.37 1.65 -0.88
N LEU A 64 -3.95 0.92 -1.92
CA LEU A 64 -4.58 0.98 -3.24
C LEU A 64 -5.68 -0.05 -3.44
N SER A 65 -5.60 -1.23 -2.83
CA SER A 65 -6.65 -2.24 -2.88
C SER A 65 -7.79 -1.84 -1.94
N ALA A 66 -8.94 -1.41 -2.49
CA ALA A 66 -10.03 -0.80 -1.73
C ALA A 66 -11.39 -1.51 -1.89
N GLU A 67 -11.47 -2.55 -2.74
CA GLU A 67 -12.76 -3.08 -3.22
C GLU A 67 -13.16 -4.39 -2.55
N HIS A 68 -12.23 -5.06 -1.86
CA HIS A 68 -12.40 -6.38 -1.25
C HIS A 68 -13.34 -6.41 -0.02
N GLY A 69 -13.77 -5.27 0.49
CA GLY A 69 -14.73 -5.20 1.62
C GLY A 69 -14.15 -5.44 3.01
N PHE A 70 -12.85 -5.69 3.15
CA PHE A 70 -12.14 -5.81 4.43
C PHE A 70 -11.48 -4.51 4.84
N GLU A 71 -10.56 -4.57 5.80
CA GLU A 71 -9.82 -3.41 6.29
C GLU A 71 -8.80 -2.91 5.25
N THR A 72 -8.89 -1.63 4.92
CA THR A 72 -8.03 -0.96 3.93
C THR A 72 -8.12 0.56 4.13
N TRP A 73 -7.16 1.32 3.58
CA TRP A 73 -7.28 2.78 3.47
C TRP A 73 -8.56 3.21 2.73
N GLY A 74 -9.04 2.40 1.79
CA GLY A 74 -10.28 2.62 1.05
C GLY A 74 -11.54 2.72 1.92
N ASN A 75 -11.50 2.23 3.18
CA ASN A 75 -12.59 2.44 4.14
C ASN A 75 -12.74 3.92 4.53
N LEU A 76 -11.71 4.75 4.34
CA LEU A 76 -11.68 6.18 4.56
C LEU A 76 -11.16 6.92 3.32
N PRO A 77 -11.94 7.00 2.23
CA PRO A 77 -11.48 7.44 0.91
C PRO A 77 -10.97 8.89 0.87
N ASN A 78 -11.35 9.74 1.83
CA ASN A 78 -10.80 11.08 1.96
C ASN A 78 -9.33 11.05 2.43
N GLU A 79 -8.95 10.06 3.22
CA GLU A 79 -7.58 9.85 3.68
C GLU A 79 -6.68 9.34 2.55
N VAL A 80 -7.20 8.46 1.67
CA VAL A 80 -6.48 8.05 0.45
C VAL A 80 -6.17 9.26 -0.42
N LYS A 81 -7.15 10.14 -0.65
CA LYS A 81 -6.95 11.38 -1.43
C LYS A 81 -5.94 12.33 -0.76
N ARG A 82 -5.95 12.41 0.57
CA ARG A 82 -4.98 13.20 1.34
C ARG A 82 -3.57 12.63 1.16
N PHE A 83 -3.42 11.32 1.26
CA PHE A 83 -2.16 10.61 1.03
C PHE A 83 -1.61 10.88 -0.38
N GLU A 84 -2.40 10.66 -1.41
CA GLU A 84 -2.03 10.91 -2.80
C GLU A 84 -1.60 12.37 -3.03
N LYS A 85 -2.31 13.33 -2.43
CA LYS A 85 -1.98 14.75 -2.52
C LYS A 85 -0.62 15.07 -1.87
N LEU A 86 -0.27 14.42 -0.76
CA LEU A 86 1.03 14.61 -0.10
C LEU A 86 2.16 13.94 -0.88
N VAL A 87 1.96 12.73 -1.38
CA VAL A 87 2.96 12.03 -2.21
C VAL A 87 3.31 12.83 -3.46
N LYS A 88 2.32 13.51 -4.08
CA LYS A 88 2.57 14.41 -5.22
C LYS A 88 3.48 15.60 -4.90
N LYS A 89 3.57 15.99 -3.64
CA LYS A 89 4.42 17.11 -3.17
C LYS A 89 5.73 16.63 -2.56
N ALA A 90 5.90 15.32 -2.42
CA ALA A 90 7.10 14.75 -1.82
C ALA A 90 8.36 15.19 -2.57
N LYS A 91 9.39 15.56 -1.82
CA LYS A 91 10.72 15.90 -2.38
C LYS A 91 11.60 14.67 -2.61
N SER A 92 10.99 13.50 -2.68
CA SER A 92 11.64 12.26 -3.07
C SER A 92 11.48 12.03 -4.57
N LYS A 93 12.49 11.48 -5.24
CA LYS A 93 12.41 11.15 -6.67
C LYS A 93 11.35 10.10 -6.94
N ALA A 94 11.16 9.15 -5.99
CA ALA A 94 10.09 8.17 -6.05
C ALA A 94 9.63 7.74 -4.66
N VAL A 95 8.39 7.23 -4.60
CA VAL A 95 7.74 6.70 -3.40
C VAL A 95 7.18 5.32 -3.70
N LEU A 96 7.48 4.36 -2.82
CA LEU A 96 6.91 3.01 -2.80
C LEU A 96 6.13 2.83 -1.49
N VAL A 97 4.95 2.22 -1.55
CA VAL A 97 4.22 1.77 -0.37
C VAL A 97 4.41 0.28 -0.18
N LEU A 98 4.74 -0.14 1.03
CA LEU A 98 4.71 -1.54 1.46
C LEU A 98 3.55 -1.74 2.42
N SER A 99 2.73 -2.76 2.18
CA SER A 99 1.55 -3.04 3.00
C SER A 99 1.43 -4.50 3.43
N GLY A 100 0.52 -4.77 4.36
CA GLY A 100 0.33 -6.09 4.95
C GLY A 100 -1.12 -6.45 5.25
N ASP A 101 -1.38 -7.13 6.37
CA ASP A 101 -2.67 -7.53 6.96
C ASP A 101 -3.39 -8.68 6.24
N ARG A 102 -3.37 -8.73 4.92
CA ARG A 102 -4.24 -9.58 4.09
C ARG A 102 -3.81 -11.05 3.99
N HIS A 103 -2.64 -11.40 4.52
CA HIS A 103 -2.06 -12.75 4.43
C HIS A 103 -1.95 -13.27 2.98
N ILE A 104 -1.75 -12.35 2.04
CA ILE A 104 -1.46 -12.59 0.63
C ILE A 104 -0.27 -11.71 0.22
N SER A 105 0.23 -11.92 -0.98
CA SER A 105 1.15 -10.99 -1.63
C SER A 105 0.60 -10.58 -3.01
N GLU A 106 0.60 -9.27 -3.30
CA GLU A 106 0.16 -8.73 -4.59
C GLU A 106 0.82 -7.38 -4.88
N PHE A 107 0.88 -7.00 -6.15
CA PHE A 107 1.24 -5.67 -6.60
C PHE A 107 0.00 -4.90 -7.02
N SER A 108 -0.12 -3.66 -6.53
CA SER A 108 -1.10 -2.68 -7.01
C SER A 108 -0.35 -1.48 -7.56
N LYS A 109 -0.77 -0.96 -8.72
CA LYS A 109 -0.09 0.12 -9.44
C LYS A 109 -1.10 1.14 -9.96
N LYS A 110 -0.96 2.39 -9.53
CA LYS A 110 -1.86 3.48 -9.89
C LYS A 110 -1.11 4.65 -10.50
N LYS A 111 -1.52 5.07 -11.70
CA LYS A 111 -1.10 6.37 -12.24
C LYS A 111 -1.83 7.49 -11.50
N ILE A 112 -1.08 8.43 -10.95
CA ILE A 112 -1.63 9.61 -10.28
C ILE A 112 -1.25 10.82 -11.13
N GLU A 113 -2.23 11.60 -11.53
CA GLU A 113 -2.01 12.82 -12.30
C GLU A 113 -1.06 13.77 -11.55
N GLY A 114 0.02 14.20 -12.19
CA GLY A 114 1.07 15.06 -11.62
C GLY A 114 2.15 14.31 -10.85
N LEU A 115 2.23 12.97 -10.98
CA LEU A 115 3.42 12.16 -10.67
C LEU A 115 4.02 11.63 -11.97
N ASP A 116 5.35 11.73 -12.10
CA ASP A 116 6.09 11.23 -13.26
C ASP A 116 6.24 9.69 -13.27
N TYR A 117 5.95 9.05 -12.14
CA TYR A 117 5.98 7.61 -11.95
C TYR A 117 4.65 7.12 -11.34
N PRO A 118 4.24 5.87 -11.55
CA PRO A 118 3.06 5.32 -10.91
C PRO A 118 3.34 5.00 -9.44
N LEU A 119 2.39 5.31 -8.56
CA LEU A 119 2.42 4.84 -7.18
C LEU A 119 2.19 3.34 -7.15
N ILE A 120 3.08 2.63 -6.46
CA ILE A 120 2.98 1.19 -6.23
C ILE A 120 2.69 0.95 -4.75
N ASP A 121 1.73 0.08 -4.48
CA ASP A 121 1.46 -0.54 -3.18
C ASP A 121 1.80 -2.03 -3.32
N PHE A 122 2.89 -2.43 -2.69
CA PHE A 122 3.32 -3.82 -2.64
C PHE A 122 2.88 -4.45 -1.32
N THR A 123 1.85 -5.29 -1.38
CA THR A 123 1.40 -6.09 -0.25
C THR A 123 2.26 -7.35 -0.15
N SER A 124 2.85 -7.58 1.03
CA SER A 124 3.58 -8.81 1.35
C SER A 124 3.31 -9.22 2.79
N SER A 125 2.33 -10.08 3.01
CA SER A 125 1.88 -10.49 4.34
C SER A 125 1.61 -12.00 4.49
N GLY A 126 2.24 -12.82 3.66
CA GLY A 126 2.11 -14.28 3.64
C GLY A 126 3.25 -15.05 4.31
N LEU A 127 4.13 -14.43 5.11
CA LEU A 127 5.38 -15.03 5.57
C LEU A 127 5.16 -16.22 6.52
N THR A 128 4.34 -16.06 7.55
CA THR A 128 4.11 -17.10 8.58
C THR A 128 2.92 -17.99 8.24
N HIS A 129 1.86 -17.41 7.72
CA HIS A 129 0.74 -18.12 7.13
C HIS A 129 0.08 -17.26 6.07
N SER A 130 -0.67 -17.90 5.18
CA SER A 130 -1.31 -17.22 4.04
C SER A 130 -2.80 -17.54 3.99
N TYR A 131 -3.57 -16.66 3.34
CA TYR A 131 -4.98 -16.83 3.09
C TYR A 131 -5.20 -17.73 1.87
N THR A 132 -5.07 -19.05 2.07
CA THR A 132 -5.16 -20.07 1.00
C THR A 132 -6.57 -20.23 0.41
N ALA A 133 -7.61 -19.75 1.12
CA ALA A 133 -8.99 -19.73 0.64
C ALA A 133 -9.32 -18.48 -0.21
N TYR A 134 -8.29 -17.79 -0.75
CA TYR A 134 -8.47 -16.65 -1.63
C TYR A 134 -9.25 -17.06 -2.89
N ASP A 135 -10.34 -16.36 -3.18
CA ASP A 135 -11.26 -16.66 -4.30
C ASP A 135 -11.53 -15.43 -5.20
N GLY A 136 -10.48 -14.69 -5.51
CA GLY A 136 -10.55 -13.67 -6.56
C GLY A 136 -11.16 -12.33 -6.15
N GLU A 137 -10.74 -11.76 -5.05
CA GLU A 137 -11.19 -10.42 -4.62
C GLU A 137 -10.86 -9.33 -5.64
N PRO A 138 -11.78 -8.35 -5.85
CA PRO A 138 -11.56 -7.27 -6.81
C PRO A 138 -10.48 -6.29 -6.34
N ASN A 139 -9.62 -5.88 -7.27
CA ASN A 139 -8.66 -4.80 -7.10
C ASN A 139 -8.35 -4.21 -8.48
N GLN A 140 -8.92 -3.04 -8.79
CA GLN A 140 -8.76 -2.38 -10.09
C GLN A 140 -7.32 -1.96 -10.42
N TYR A 141 -6.44 -1.93 -9.42
CA TYR A 141 -5.03 -1.54 -9.57
C TYR A 141 -4.07 -2.73 -9.59
N ARG A 142 -4.58 -3.97 -9.49
CA ARG A 142 -3.74 -5.17 -9.45
C ARG A 142 -2.91 -5.31 -10.71
N VAL A 143 -1.64 -5.68 -10.52
CA VAL A 143 -0.71 -6.07 -11.58
C VAL A 143 -0.34 -7.53 -11.36
N GLY A 144 -0.55 -8.35 -12.36
CA GLY A 144 -0.30 -9.80 -12.28
C GLY A 144 -1.35 -10.54 -11.44
N GLN A 145 -0.92 -11.54 -10.69
CA GLN A 145 -1.77 -12.43 -9.91
C GLN A 145 -1.60 -12.17 -8.40
N VAL A 146 -2.57 -12.61 -7.60
CA VAL A 146 -2.40 -12.71 -6.15
C VAL A 146 -1.64 -13.99 -5.83
N VAL A 147 -0.66 -13.88 -4.95
CA VAL A 147 0.01 -15.03 -4.34
C VAL A 147 -0.61 -15.27 -2.98
N SER A 148 -1.37 -16.36 -2.86
CA SER A 148 -2.11 -16.79 -1.65
C SER A 148 -1.45 -17.98 -0.93
N GLU A 149 -0.22 -18.27 -1.27
CA GLU A 149 0.63 -19.23 -0.57
C GLU A 149 1.70 -18.51 0.26
N ARG A 150 2.40 -19.24 1.14
CA ARG A 150 3.45 -18.66 1.99
C ARG A 150 4.56 -18.05 1.13
N SER A 151 4.80 -16.77 1.34
CA SER A 151 5.74 -16.00 0.53
C SER A 151 6.26 -14.78 1.29
N TYR A 152 7.34 -14.21 0.79
CA TYR A 152 7.86 -12.93 1.25
C TYR A 152 8.22 -12.02 0.09
N GLY A 153 8.19 -10.71 0.35
CA GLY A 153 8.55 -9.68 -0.62
C GLY A 153 10.02 -9.31 -0.54
N VAL A 154 10.62 -9.09 -1.71
CA VAL A 154 11.96 -8.51 -1.85
C VAL A 154 11.85 -7.22 -2.65
N VAL A 155 12.52 -6.16 -2.18
CA VAL A 155 12.61 -4.85 -2.84
C VAL A 155 14.07 -4.57 -3.14
N GLU A 156 14.43 -4.50 -4.41
CA GLU A 156 15.75 -4.13 -4.89
C GLU A 156 15.66 -2.73 -5.52
N ILE A 157 16.42 -1.77 -4.98
CA ILE A 157 16.41 -0.37 -5.41
C ILE A 157 17.74 -0.05 -6.07
N ASP A 158 17.72 0.27 -7.37
CA ASP A 158 18.87 0.75 -8.12
C ASP A 158 18.80 2.28 -8.23
N LEU A 159 19.47 2.97 -7.32
CA LEU A 159 19.52 4.44 -7.30
C LEU A 159 20.29 5.00 -8.50
N LYS A 160 21.23 4.24 -9.07
CA LYS A 160 22.04 4.68 -10.21
C LYS A 160 21.21 4.73 -11.48
N ASN A 161 20.35 3.72 -11.70
CA ASN A 161 19.52 3.59 -12.88
C ASN A 161 18.08 4.08 -12.64
N SER A 162 17.79 4.64 -11.45
CA SER A 162 16.46 5.12 -11.07
C SER A 162 15.37 4.07 -11.32
N SER A 163 15.57 2.86 -10.78
CA SER A 163 14.64 1.75 -10.96
C SER A 163 14.48 0.90 -9.71
N ILE A 164 13.36 0.21 -9.62
CA ILE A 164 13.10 -0.80 -8.59
C ILE A 164 12.72 -2.13 -9.25
N GLN A 165 13.12 -3.21 -8.60
CA GLN A 165 12.62 -4.55 -8.85
C GLN A 165 11.96 -5.07 -7.59
N LEU A 166 10.71 -5.50 -7.71
CA LEU A 166 9.90 -6.05 -6.64
C LEU A 166 9.67 -7.53 -6.96
N LYS A 167 9.91 -8.41 -5.99
CA LYS A 167 9.74 -9.87 -6.16
C LYS A 167 8.88 -10.43 -5.03
N ILE A 168 8.03 -11.36 -5.36
CA ILE A 168 7.35 -12.25 -4.42
C ILE A 168 8.05 -13.59 -4.50
N ILE A 169 8.63 -14.02 -3.38
CA ILE A 169 9.44 -15.24 -3.29
C ILE A 169 8.68 -16.29 -2.47
N GLY A 170 8.58 -17.49 -3.00
CA GLY A 170 7.98 -18.63 -2.33
C GLY A 170 8.92 -19.32 -1.34
N LEU A 171 8.42 -20.38 -0.68
CA LEU A 171 9.15 -21.09 0.38
C LEU A 171 10.43 -21.80 -0.13
N GLY A 172 10.46 -22.21 -1.38
CA GLY A 172 11.62 -22.83 -2.02
C GLY A 172 12.66 -21.83 -2.53
N GLY A 173 12.40 -20.54 -2.40
CA GLY A 173 13.25 -19.48 -2.95
C GLY A 173 12.96 -19.14 -4.42
N GLU A 174 11.92 -19.74 -4.99
CA GLU A 174 11.46 -19.44 -6.36
C GLU A 174 10.80 -18.09 -6.45
N VAL A 175 10.98 -17.39 -7.57
CA VAL A 175 10.28 -16.15 -7.88
C VAL A 175 8.87 -16.49 -8.38
N LEU A 176 7.84 -16.24 -7.56
CA LEU A 176 6.45 -16.48 -7.91
C LEU A 176 5.89 -15.37 -8.81
N GLN A 177 6.30 -14.14 -8.57
CA GLN A 177 5.94 -12.98 -9.37
C GLN A 177 6.94 -11.85 -9.19
N GLU A 178 7.14 -11.05 -10.24
CA GLU A 178 8.01 -9.87 -10.19
C GLU A 178 7.42 -8.67 -10.91
N LEU A 179 7.85 -7.47 -10.51
CA LEU A 179 7.47 -6.20 -11.11
C LEU A 179 8.70 -5.30 -11.20
N HIS A 180 8.99 -4.79 -12.40
CA HIS A 180 10.01 -3.77 -12.65
C HIS A 180 9.37 -2.41 -12.85
N GLN A 181 9.97 -1.36 -12.30
CA GLN A 181 9.51 0.01 -12.46
C GLN A 181 10.70 0.99 -12.48
N ALA A 182 10.80 1.80 -13.53
CA ALA A 182 11.63 3.00 -13.57
C ALA A 182 10.91 4.19 -12.90
N TYR A 183 11.65 5.15 -12.34
CA TYR A 183 11.11 6.35 -11.69
C TYR A 183 11.96 7.60 -11.97
#